data_1e84a724eb0d19c66c123d030e83290a
#
_entry.id   1e84a724eb0d19c66c123d030e83290a
#
_cell.length_a   1.000
_cell.length_b   1.000
_cell.length_c   1.000
_cell.angle_alpha   90.00
_cell.angle_beta   90.00
_cell.angle_gamma   90.00
#
_symmetry.space_group_name_H-M   'P 1'
#
loop_
_entity.id
_entity.type
_entity.pdbx_description
1 polymer ?
#
loop_
_entity_poly.entity_id
_entity_poly.type
_entity_poly.pdbx_seq_one_letter_code
_entity_poly.pdbx_strand_id
1 'polypeptide(L)' 'MAIDPVCKMQVDENKAAGKSEYNGKTYYFCAPSCKRKFDAEPEKYLKG' A
#
# COMPACT_ATOMS: atom_id res chain seq x y z
N MET A 1 -5.75 6.04 10.18
CA MET A 1 -5.83 5.81 8.74
C MET A 1 -4.45 5.60 8.15
N ALA A 2 -4.38 4.80 7.10
CA ALA A 2 -3.12 4.49 6.46
C ALA A 2 -2.97 5.28 5.16
N ILE A 3 -1.76 5.33 4.63
CA ILE A 3 -1.48 5.97 3.35
C ILE A 3 -1.07 4.89 2.36
N ASP A 4 -1.74 4.88 1.21
CA ASP A 4 -1.41 3.99 0.11
C ASP A 4 -0.07 4.45 -0.49
N PRO A 5 0.99 3.62 -0.43
CA PRO A 5 2.29 4.05 -0.95
C PRO A 5 2.33 4.21 -2.47
N VAL A 6 1.39 3.58 -3.17
CA VAL A 6 1.34 3.66 -4.63
C VAL A 6 0.56 4.90 -5.06
N CYS A 7 -0.65 5.05 -4.56
CA CYS A 7 -1.51 6.18 -4.89
C CYS A 7 -1.23 7.42 -4.04
N LYS A 8 -0.63 7.21 -2.86
CA LYS A 8 -0.33 8.27 -1.89
C LYS A 8 -1.59 8.97 -1.40
N MET A 9 -2.66 8.21 -1.30
CA MET A 9 -3.94 8.71 -0.80
C MET A 9 -4.26 8.04 0.54
N GLN A 10 -5.08 8.71 1.33
CA GLN A 10 -5.50 8.14 2.60
C GLN A 10 -6.43 6.95 2.37
N VAL A 11 -6.18 5.88 3.11
CA VAL A 11 -6.96 4.66 3.01
C VAL A 11 -7.44 4.27 4.40
N ASP A 12 -8.73 4.00 4.52
CA ASP A 12 -9.31 3.50 5.76
C ASP A 12 -8.91 2.03 5.90
N GLU A 13 -8.23 1.72 7.00
CA GLU A 13 -7.75 0.36 7.24
C GLU A 13 -8.85 -0.67 7.22
N ASN A 14 -10.05 -0.27 7.61
CA ASN A 14 -11.20 -1.17 7.63
C ASN A 14 -11.84 -1.33 6.25
N LYS A 15 -11.53 -0.44 5.33
CA LYS A 15 -12.14 -0.44 4.00
C LYS A 15 -11.13 -0.66 2.88
N ALA A 16 -9.87 -0.94 3.25
CA ALA A 16 -8.83 -1.13 2.26
C ALA A 16 -9.13 -2.34 1.38
N ALA A 17 -8.89 -2.20 0.09
CA ALA A 17 -9.10 -3.29 -0.86
C ALA A 17 -8.02 -4.37 -0.73
N GLY A 18 -6.86 -4.00 -0.19
CA GLY A 18 -5.80 -4.96 0.03
C GLY A 18 -4.81 -4.42 1.04
N LYS A 19 -3.97 -5.32 1.55
CA LYS A 19 -2.91 -4.92 2.46
C LYS A 19 -1.68 -5.78 2.22
N SER A 20 -0.53 -5.24 2.60
CA SER A 20 0.73 -5.94 2.43
C SER A 20 1.63 -5.59 3.60
N GLU A 21 2.49 -6.52 4.02
CA GLU A 21 3.44 -6.27 5.08
C GLU A 21 4.85 -6.29 4.50
N TYR A 22 5.61 -5.25 4.82
CA TYR A 22 6.96 -5.12 4.32
C TYR A 22 7.83 -4.42 5.37
N ASN A 23 8.97 -5.03 5.68
CA ASN A 23 9.92 -4.53 6.69
C ASN A 23 9.27 -4.24 8.04
N GLY A 24 8.32 -5.09 8.44
CA GLY A 24 7.65 -4.94 9.73
C GLY A 24 6.57 -3.90 9.77
N LYS A 25 6.23 -3.32 8.61
CA LYS A 25 5.14 -2.35 8.51
C LYS A 25 4.03 -2.89 7.63
N THR A 26 2.80 -2.58 8.01
CA THR A 26 1.63 -2.97 7.23
C THR A 26 1.18 -1.79 6.38
N TYR A 27 1.01 -2.04 5.10
CA TYR A 27 0.56 -1.03 4.14
C TYR A 27 -0.81 -1.41 3.61
N TYR A 28 -1.67 -0.42 3.47
CA TYR A 28 -3.01 -0.61 2.97
C TYR A 28 -3.16 0.04 1.62
N PHE A 29 -4.01 -0.54 0.79
CA PHE A 29 -4.14 -0.09 -0.59
C PHE A 29 -5.59 0.19 -0.93
N CYS A 30 -5.80 1.24 -1.71
CA CYS A 30 -7.14 1.66 -2.10
C CYS A 30 -7.73 0.76 -3.18
N ALA A 31 -6.88 0.01 -3.90
CA ALA A 31 -7.34 -0.87 -4.96
C ALA A 31 -6.39 -2.06 -5.07
N PRO A 32 -6.89 -3.23 -5.56
CA PRO A 32 -6.03 -4.40 -5.73
C PRO A 32 -4.85 -4.17 -6.69
N SER A 33 -5.04 -3.31 -7.68
CA SER A 33 -3.97 -2.98 -8.63
C SER A 33 -2.81 -2.29 -7.93
N CYS A 34 -3.12 -1.43 -6.95
CA CYS A 34 -2.09 -0.76 -6.18
C CYS A 34 -1.27 -1.76 -5.37
N LYS A 35 -1.95 -2.76 -4.81
CA LYS A 35 -1.27 -3.80 -4.06
C LYS A 35 -0.30 -4.57 -4.97
N ARG A 36 -0.75 -4.90 -6.17
CA ARG A 36 0.10 -5.63 -7.11
C ARG A 36 1.34 -4.84 -7.49
N LYS A 37 1.16 -3.56 -7.73
CA LYS A 37 2.29 -2.70 -8.07
C LYS A 37 3.28 -2.62 -6.93
N PHE A 38 2.78 -2.50 -5.73
CA PHE A 38 3.64 -2.46 -4.55
C PHE A 38 4.39 -3.77 -4.37
N ASP A 39 3.70 -4.90 -4.48
CA ASP A 39 4.34 -6.21 -4.31
C ASP A 39 5.42 -6.45 -5.35
N ALA A 40 5.24 -5.91 -6.56
CA ALA A 40 6.23 -6.06 -7.61
C ALA A 40 7.48 -5.21 -7.34
N GLU A 41 7.29 -4.00 -6.85
CA GLU A 41 8.41 -3.09 -6.61
C GLU A 41 8.18 -2.28 -5.32
N PRO A 42 8.27 -2.94 -4.16
CA PRO A 42 7.99 -2.24 -2.90
C PRO A 42 8.98 -1.11 -2.61
N GLU A 43 10.25 -1.34 -2.89
CA GLU A 43 11.26 -0.33 -2.61
C GLU A 43 11.08 0.92 -3.44
N LYS A 44 10.61 0.77 -4.66
CA LYS A 44 10.39 1.90 -5.55
C LYS A 44 9.38 2.88 -4.97
N TYR A 45 8.33 2.34 -4.38
CA TYR A 45 7.27 3.18 -3.82
C TYR A 45 7.61 3.71 -2.43
N LEU A 46 8.44 3.00 -1.69
CA LEU A 46 8.82 3.42 -0.35
C LEU A 46 9.92 4.47 -0.37
N LYS A 47 10.76 4.45 -1.37
CA LYS A 47 11.84 5.42 -1.49
C LYS A 47 11.38 6.76 -2.03
N GLY A 48 10.32 6.73 -2.79
CA GLY A 48 9.85 7.90 -3.47
C GLY A 48 9.12 8.84 -2.71
#